data_c13068c1e43799bcca608aac6bfde526
#
_entry.id   c13068c1e43799bcca608aac6bfde526
#
_cell.length_a   1.000
_cell.length_b   1.000
_cell.length_c   1.000
_cell.angle_alpha   90.00
_cell.angle_beta   90.00
_cell.angle_gamma   90.00
#
_symmetry.space_group_name_H-M   'P 1'
#
loop_
_entity.id
_entity.type
_entity.pdbx_description
1 polymer ?
#
loop_
_entity_poly.entity_id
_entity_poly.type
_entity_poly.pdbx_seq_one_letter_code
_entity_poly.pdbx_strand_id
1 'polypeptide(L)'
;MRPFLEVRRLQEKEQKWYSGMLGVTFNAEEGRITIFRSTLEALGWPTHYRFLYNRKMGQIAVQACKAEDAGAHRVTKLNETNSCEIKCVAFSRMIYRDAHWNMKRSYRLAGKSFLEQNLVSFPISDAIPIENGKMLDEAVSPTVAPRRAEASLLQNNPSSAVKADRGAV
;
A
#
# COMPACT_ATOMS: atom_id res chain seq x y z
N MET A 1 10.21 -24.72 -29.16
CA MET A 1 10.48 -23.84 -28.02
C MET A 1 10.08 -22.43 -28.36
N ARG A 2 8.93 -22.01 -27.88
CA ARG A 2 8.48 -20.63 -27.97
C ARG A 2 8.08 -20.16 -26.57
N PRO A 3 8.94 -19.83 -25.68
CA PRO A 3 8.40 -19.59 -24.36
C PRO A 3 8.38 -18.13 -23.91
N PHE A 4 9.21 -17.27 -24.42
CA PHE A 4 9.39 -15.97 -23.76
C PHE A 4 8.70 -14.78 -24.43
N LEU A 5 8.56 -14.79 -25.75
CA LEU A 5 7.97 -13.66 -26.48
C LEU A 5 6.44 -13.73 -26.51
N GLU A 6 5.88 -14.93 -26.44
CA GLU A 6 4.44 -15.14 -26.45
C GLU A 6 3.80 -14.81 -25.10
N VAL A 7 4.48 -15.12 -24.02
CA VAL A 7 4.07 -14.75 -22.66
C VAL A 7 4.05 -13.23 -22.48
N ARG A 8 5.06 -12.51 -22.99
CA ARG A 8 5.05 -11.04 -22.98
C ARG A 8 3.92 -10.44 -23.80
N ARG A 9 3.64 -10.99 -24.98
CA ARG A 9 2.52 -10.54 -25.82
C ARG A 9 1.15 -10.83 -25.21
N LEU A 10 1.02 -11.92 -24.47
CA LEU A 10 -0.20 -12.24 -23.74
C LEU A 10 -0.36 -11.30 -22.54
N GLN A 11 0.70 -11.01 -21.81
CA GLN A 11 0.68 -10.04 -20.70
C GLN A 11 0.37 -8.62 -21.18
N GLU A 12 0.90 -8.20 -22.33
CA GLU A 12 0.58 -6.88 -22.92
C GLU A 12 -0.83 -6.83 -23.51
N LYS A 13 -1.36 -7.95 -24.00
CA LYS A 13 -2.76 -8.04 -24.46
C LYS A 13 -3.74 -8.07 -23.30
N GLU A 14 -3.44 -8.76 -22.23
CA GLU A 14 -4.30 -8.85 -21.05
C GLU A 14 -4.33 -7.55 -20.25
N GLN A 15 -3.26 -6.76 -20.26
CA GLN A 15 -3.27 -5.42 -19.68
C GLN A 15 -4.20 -4.42 -20.37
N LYS A 16 -4.69 -4.72 -21.56
CA LYS A 16 -5.59 -3.84 -22.33
C LYS A 16 -7.09 -4.01 -22.02
N TRP A 17 -7.47 -5.02 -21.23
CA TRP A 17 -8.89 -5.36 -21.05
C TRP A 17 -9.59 -4.57 -19.94
N TYR A 18 -8.87 -3.93 -19.04
CA TYR A 18 -9.48 -3.09 -18.02
C TYR A 18 -9.27 -1.61 -18.37
N SER A 19 -10.37 -0.97 -18.64
CA SER A 19 -10.39 0.47 -18.89
C SER A 19 -10.28 1.20 -17.54
N GLY A 20 -9.11 1.65 -17.20
CA GLY A 20 -8.90 2.49 -16.03
C GLY A 20 -7.77 2.05 -15.13
N MET A 21 -7.47 2.91 -14.18
CA MET A 21 -6.45 2.66 -13.17
C MET A 21 -6.94 1.63 -12.16
N LEU A 22 -6.16 0.57 -11.94
CA LEU A 22 -6.39 -0.35 -10.83
C LEU A 22 -6.31 0.42 -9.52
N GLY A 23 -7.32 0.28 -8.68
CA GLY A 23 -7.38 1.12 -7.49
C GLY A 23 -8.15 0.52 -6.34
N VAL A 24 -7.78 0.99 -5.16
CA VAL A 24 -8.48 0.77 -3.91
C VAL A 24 -8.46 2.06 -3.10
N THR A 25 -9.54 2.35 -2.38
CA THR A 25 -9.62 3.50 -1.48
C THR A 25 -9.90 3.03 -0.07
N PHE A 26 -9.17 3.60 0.88
CA PHE A 26 -9.36 3.37 2.31
C PHE A 26 -9.96 4.60 2.99
N ASN A 27 -10.94 4.39 3.84
CA ASN A 27 -11.52 5.38 4.73
C ASN A 27 -11.55 4.81 6.15
N ALA A 28 -10.66 5.29 7.02
CA ALA A 28 -10.54 4.76 8.38
C ALA A 28 -11.65 5.22 9.30
N GLU A 29 -12.22 6.41 9.09
CA GLU A 29 -13.30 6.94 9.91
C GLU A 29 -14.54 6.05 9.80
N GLU A 30 -14.90 5.66 8.58
CA GLU A 30 -16.00 4.73 8.31
C GLU A 30 -15.57 3.25 8.40
N GLY A 31 -14.28 2.97 8.40
CA GLY A 31 -13.74 1.61 8.29
C GLY A 31 -14.06 0.96 6.94
N ARG A 32 -14.26 1.77 5.91
CA ARG A 32 -14.67 1.35 4.58
C ARG A 32 -13.48 1.21 3.64
N ILE A 33 -13.49 0.14 2.85
CA ILE A 33 -12.56 -0.08 1.75
C ILE A 33 -13.38 -0.21 0.48
N THR A 34 -13.02 0.55 -0.55
CA THR A 34 -13.67 0.50 -1.86
C THR A 34 -12.69 -0.08 -2.87
N ILE A 35 -13.04 -1.22 -3.45
CA ILE A 35 -12.28 -1.88 -4.52
C ILE A 35 -12.88 -1.44 -5.84
N PHE A 36 -12.09 -0.83 -6.71
CA PHE A 36 -12.57 -0.29 -7.97
C PHE A 36 -12.96 -1.36 -8.97
N ARG A 37 -13.91 -1.02 -9.84
CA ARG A 37 -14.33 -1.86 -10.94
C ARG A 37 -13.15 -2.43 -11.73
N SER A 38 -12.19 -1.60 -12.12
CA SER A 38 -11.00 -2.00 -12.88
C SER A 38 -10.17 -3.07 -12.15
N THR A 39 -10.08 -2.99 -10.82
CA THR A 39 -9.42 -4.01 -10.01
C THR A 39 -10.19 -5.33 -10.04
N LEU A 40 -11.52 -5.29 -9.94
CA LEU A 40 -12.36 -6.49 -10.04
C LEU A 40 -12.29 -7.11 -11.43
N GLU A 41 -12.28 -6.28 -12.48
CA GLU A 41 -12.09 -6.73 -13.87
C GLU A 41 -10.73 -7.43 -14.05
N ALA A 42 -9.66 -6.85 -13.53
CA ALA A 42 -8.33 -7.44 -13.58
C ALA A 42 -8.23 -8.79 -12.85
N LEU A 43 -9.06 -8.98 -11.82
CA LEU A 43 -9.17 -10.25 -11.09
C LEU A 43 -10.17 -11.24 -11.74
N GLY A 44 -10.74 -10.91 -12.91
CA GLY A 44 -11.70 -11.75 -13.60
C GLY A 44 -13.08 -11.82 -12.95
N TRP A 45 -13.53 -10.77 -12.29
CA TRP A 45 -14.80 -10.71 -11.58
C TRP A 45 -14.99 -11.86 -10.58
N PRO A 46 -14.12 -11.99 -9.58
CA PRO A 46 -14.18 -13.10 -8.64
C PRO A 46 -15.46 -13.04 -7.80
N THR A 47 -15.93 -14.19 -7.35
CA THR A 47 -17.01 -14.24 -6.36
C THR A 47 -16.54 -13.93 -4.94
N HIS A 48 -15.27 -14.23 -4.66
CA HIS A 48 -14.61 -13.99 -3.38
C HIS A 48 -13.21 -13.43 -3.59
N TYR A 49 -12.78 -12.63 -2.65
CA TYR A 49 -11.44 -12.06 -2.59
C TYR A 49 -10.97 -11.97 -1.14
N ARG A 50 -9.69 -11.80 -0.96
CA ARG A 50 -9.09 -11.53 0.34
C ARG A 50 -8.06 -10.42 0.26
N PHE A 51 -7.83 -9.76 1.39
CA PHE A 51 -6.73 -8.81 1.53
C PHE A 51 -5.48 -9.52 2.01
N LEU A 52 -4.35 -9.21 1.41
CA LEU A 52 -3.03 -9.59 1.86
C LEU A 52 -2.26 -8.34 2.23
N TYR A 53 -1.43 -8.44 3.25
CA TYR A 53 -0.61 -7.32 3.70
C TYR A 53 0.82 -7.77 4.01
N ASN A 54 1.77 -7.19 3.29
CA ASN A 54 3.19 -7.36 3.56
C ASN A 54 3.72 -6.08 4.23
N ARG A 55 3.81 -6.13 5.55
CA ARG A 55 4.24 -4.99 6.36
C ARG A 55 5.67 -4.56 6.05
N LYS A 56 6.59 -5.51 5.81
CA LYS A 56 7.99 -5.22 5.49
C LYS A 56 8.14 -4.48 4.18
N MET A 57 7.36 -4.85 3.19
CA MET A 57 7.39 -4.24 1.85
C MET A 57 6.46 -3.03 1.74
N GLY A 58 5.61 -2.79 2.73
CA GLY A 58 4.61 -1.74 2.67
C GLY A 58 3.63 -1.93 1.50
N GLN A 59 3.17 -3.17 1.30
CA GLN A 59 2.29 -3.50 0.19
C GLN A 59 1.03 -4.20 0.67
N ILE A 60 -0.10 -3.75 0.14
CA ILE A 60 -1.40 -4.40 0.28
C ILE A 60 -1.70 -5.10 -1.05
N ALA A 61 -2.39 -6.22 -1.01
CA ALA A 61 -2.93 -6.84 -2.20
C ALA A 61 -4.38 -7.26 -2.01
N VAL A 62 -5.12 -7.23 -3.11
CA VAL A 62 -6.43 -7.87 -3.24
C VAL A 62 -6.24 -9.09 -4.12
N GLN A 63 -6.55 -10.26 -3.60
CA GLN A 63 -6.39 -11.53 -4.29
C GLN A 63 -7.73 -12.23 -4.47
N ALA A 64 -8.01 -12.69 -5.67
CA ALA A 64 -9.14 -13.58 -5.91
C ALA A 64 -8.92 -14.91 -5.17
N CYS A 65 -9.95 -15.41 -4.50
CA CYS A 65 -9.86 -16.62 -3.69
C CYS A 65 -11.17 -17.42 -3.73
N LYS A 66 -11.17 -18.57 -3.07
CA LYS A 66 -12.36 -19.39 -2.87
C LYS A 66 -13.07 -19.01 -1.58
N ALA A 67 -14.35 -19.38 -1.47
CA ALA A 67 -15.15 -19.07 -0.29
C ALA A 67 -14.58 -19.67 1.02
N GLU A 68 -13.94 -20.83 0.92
CA GLU A 68 -13.33 -21.55 2.05
C GLU A 68 -11.93 -21.06 2.42
N ASP A 69 -11.32 -20.19 1.64
CA ASP A 69 -10.00 -19.65 1.93
C ASP A 69 -10.02 -18.71 3.15
N ALA A 70 -8.97 -18.74 3.93
CA ALA A 70 -8.85 -17.88 5.09
C ALA A 70 -8.91 -16.40 4.70
N GLY A 71 -9.75 -15.64 5.39
CA GLY A 71 -9.94 -14.21 5.13
C GLY A 71 -10.76 -13.89 3.88
N ALA A 72 -11.46 -14.88 3.30
CA ALA A 72 -12.29 -14.67 2.14
C ALA A 72 -13.49 -13.74 2.44
N HIS A 73 -13.67 -12.76 1.58
CA HIS A 73 -14.83 -11.88 1.54
C HIS A 73 -15.61 -12.13 0.26
N ARG A 74 -16.92 -12.23 0.36
CA ARG A 74 -17.77 -12.31 -0.82
C ARG A 74 -17.89 -10.94 -1.49
N VAL A 75 -17.76 -10.89 -2.81
CA VAL A 75 -18.12 -9.70 -3.58
C VAL A 75 -19.63 -9.47 -3.43
N THR A 76 -19.99 -8.42 -2.75
CA THR A 76 -21.38 -8.03 -2.50
C THR A 76 -21.91 -7.16 -3.63
N LYS A 77 -23.13 -6.66 -3.47
CA LYS A 77 -23.74 -5.73 -4.41
C LYS A 77 -22.78 -4.59 -4.74
N LEU A 78 -22.52 -4.42 -6.03
CA LEU A 78 -21.71 -3.31 -6.53
C LEU A 78 -22.48 -2.00 -6.35
N ASN A 79 -21.74 -0.92 -6.06
CA ASN A 79 -22.31 0.42 -6.02
C ASN A 79 -22.59 0.96 -7.45
N GLU A 80 -23.07 2.20 -7.56
CA GLU A 80 -23.39 2.84 -8.85
C GLU A 80 -22.20 2.90 -9.82
N THR A 81 -20.98 2.90 -9.32
CA THR A 81 -19.75 2.89 -10.12
C THR A 81 -19.23 1.47 -10.42
N ASN A 82 -20.00 0.45 -10.08
CA ASN A 82 -19.60 -0.96 -10.15
C ASN A 82 -18.35 -1.30 -9.33
N SER A 83 -18.13 -0.57 -8.26
CA SER A 83 -17.08 -0.85 -7.27
C SER A 83 -17.65 -1.65 -6.11
N CYS A 84 -16.82 -2.48 -5.50
CA CYS A 84 -17.18 -3.26 -4.32
C CYS A 84 -16.77 -2.51 -3.05
N GLU A 85 -17.71 -2.30 -2.15
CA GLU A 85 -17.45 -1.70 -0.84
C GLU A 85 -17.54 -2.75 0.26
N ILE A 86 -16.56 -2.72 1.14
CA ILE A 86 -16.54 -3.58 2.33
C ILE A 86 -16.22 -2.76 3.57
N LYS A 87 -16.90 -3.09 4.66
CA LYS A 87 -16.57 -2.55 5.98
C LYS A 87 -15.59 -3.49 6.68
N CYS A 88 -14.36 -3.03 6.85
CA CYS A 88 -13.30 -3.76 7.51
C CYS A 88 -12.49 -2.81 8.40
N VAL A 89 -13.06 -2.47 9.55
CA VAL A 89 -12.54 -1.43 10.46
C VAL A 89 -11.15 -1.78 10.98
N ALA A 90 -10.96 -3.02 11.43
CA ALA A 90 -9.69 -3.44 12.03
C ALA A 90 -8.53 -3.37 11.02
N PHE A 91 -8.75 -3.88 9.82
CA PHE A 91 -7.75 -3.86 8.76
C PHE A 91 -7.43 -2.41 8.31
N SER A 92 -8.47 -1.60 8.07
CA SER A 92 -8.29 -0.19 7.70
C SER A 92 -7.46 0.56 8.74
N ARG A 93 -7.80 0.45 10.01
CA ARG A 93 -7.09 1.14 11.10
C ARG A 93 -5.65 0.65 11.26
N MET A 94 -5.41 -0.63 11.05
CA MET A 94 -4.06 -1.19 11.07
C MET A 94 -3.20 -0.57 9.97
N ILE A 95 -3.69 -0.48 8.75
CA ILE A 95 -2.98 0.14 7.63
C ILE A 95 -2.70 1.63 7.91
N TYR A 96 -3.70 2.38 8.37
CA TYR A 96 -3.52 3.80 8.70
C TYR A 96 -2.45 4.03 9.75
N ARG A 97 -2.44 3.20 10.79
CA ARG A 97 -1.43 3.27 11.85
C ARG A 97 -0.04 2.96 11.31
N ASP A 98 0.11 1.89 10.56
CA ASP A 98 1.40 1.45 10.02
C ASP A 98 1.95 2.44 8.97
N ALA A 99 1.07 3.05 8.18
CA ALA A 99 1.41 4.05 7.17
C ALA A 99 1.53 5.48 7.72
N HIS A 100 1.20 5.70 8.99
CA HIS A 100 1.12 7.04 9.62
C HIS A 100 0.17 7.99 8.87
N TRP A 101 -0.92 7.46 8.35
CA TRP A 101 -1.92 8.23 7.64
C TRP A 101 -2.84 8.99 8.60
N ASN A 102 -3.34 10.14 8.12
CA ASN A 102 -4.32 10.92 8.86
C ASN A 102 -5.68 10.20 8.86
N MET A 103 -6.19 9.89 10.06
CA MET A 103 -7.45 9.17 10.25
C MET A 103 -8.68 9.87 9.68
N LYS A 104 -8.61 11.19 9.50
CA LYS A 104 -9.71 12.01 8.94
C LYS A 104 -9.70 12.10 7.42
N ARG A 105 -8.70 11.54 6.75
CA ARG A 105 -8.57 11.56 5.30
C ARG A 105 -8.77 10.17 4.72
N SER A 106 -9.32 10.10 3.53
CA SER A 106 -9.31 8.89 2.72
C SER A 106 -8.02 8.84 1.90
N TYR A 107 -7.57 7.64 1.57
CA TYR A 107 -6.38 7.43 0.75
C TYR A 107 -6.68 6.47 -0.39
N ARG A 108 -6.24 6.88 -1.58
CA ARG A 108 -6.35 6.09 -2.80
C ARG A 108 -5.00 5.50 -3.16
N LEU A 109 -5.00 4.22 -3.48
CA LEU A 109 -3.81 3.51 -3.94
C LEU A 109 -4.03 3.04 -5.37
N ALA A 110 -3.03 3.27 -6.22
CA ALA A 110 -2.94 2.67 -7.54
C ALA A 110 -2.27 1.30 -7.45
N GLY A 111 -2.76 0.36 -8.23
CA GLY A 111 -2.33 -1.03 -8.17
C GLY A 111 -1.64 -1.51 -9.42
N LYS A 112 -0.95 -2.64 -9.28
CA LYS A 112 -0.35 -3.42 -10.36
C LYS A 112 -0.86 -4.85 -10.30
N SER A 113 -1.28 -5.37 -11.46
CA SER A 113 -1.80 -6.72 -11.60
C SER A 113 -0.67 -7.76 -11.68
N PHE A 114 -0.86 -8.88 -10.98
CA PHE A 114 -0.03 -10.08 -11.02
C PHE A 114 -0.94 -11.27 -11.32
N LEU A 115 -1.18 -11.50 -12.62
CA LEU A 115 -2.18 -12.47 -13.10
C LEU A 115 -1.88 -13.90 -12.69
N GLU A 116 -0.62 -14.31 -12.67
CA GLU A 116 -0.23 -15.66 -12.25
C GLU A 116 -0.61 -15.97 -10.80
N GLN A 117 -0.72 -14.95 -9.97
CA GLN A 117 -1.08 -15.05 -8.56
C GLN A 117 -2.53 -14.64 -8.29
N ASN A 118 -3.28 -14.25 -9.32
CA ASN A 118 -4.65 -13.73 -9.22
C ASN A 118 -4.76 -12.58 -8.19
N LEU A 119 -3.81 -11.66 -8.18
CA LEU A 119 -3.82 -10.53 -7.27
C LEU A 119 -3.48 -9.21 -7.95
N VAL A 120 -3.95 -8.15 -7.33
CA VAL A 120 -3.53 -6.77 -7.61
C VAL A 120 -2.84 -6.23 -6.36
N SER A 121 -1.62 -5.75 -6.51
CA SER A 121 -0.80 -5.21 -5.43
C SER A 121 -0.80 -3.69 -5.44
N PHE A 122 -0.83 -3.09 -4.26
CA PHE A 122 -0.92 -1.65 -4.04
C PHE A 122 0.18 -1.21 -3.07
N PRO A 123 1.20 -0.46 -3.54
CA PRO A 123 2.21 0.08 -2.66
C PRO A 123 1.63 1.20 -1.80
N ILE A 124 1.84 1.12 -0.50
CA ILE A 124 1.36 2.11 0.47
C ILE A 124 2.07 3.46 0.28
N SER A 125 3.34 3.42 -0.16
CA SER A 125 4.15 4.62 -0.41
C SER A 125 3.54 5.57 -1.43
N ASP A 126 2.74 5.03 -2.36
CA ASP A 126 2.18 5.79 -3.48
C ASP A 126 0.73 6.24 -3.21
N ALA A 127 0.30 6.17 -1.96
CA ALA A 127 -1.05 6.55 -1.57
C ALA A 127 -1.28 8.05 -1.75
N ILE A 128 -2.41 8.39 -2.38
CA ILE A 128 -2.84 9.76 -2.63
C ILE A 128 -3.95 10.10 -1.63
N PRO A 129 -3.79 11.14 -0.79
CA PRO A 129 -4.84 11.58 0.10
C PRO A 129 -6.00 12.18 -0.70
N ILE A 130 -7.22 11.90 -0.24
CA ILE A 130 -8.46 12.43 -0.80
C ILE A 130 -9.16 13.24 0.28
N GLU A 131 -9.52 14.46 -0.03
CA GLU A 131 -10.29 15.33 0.83
C GLU A 131 -11.48 15.90 0.05
N ASN A 132 -12.66 15.80 0.62
CA ASN A 132 -13.91 16.26 -0.03
C ASN A 132 -14.11 15.72 -1.46
N GLY A 133 -13.73 14.46 -1.69
CA GLY A 133 -13.87 13.81 -3.00
C GLY A 133 -12.84 14.25 -4.06
N LYS A 134 -11.91 15.12 -3.71
CA LYS A 134 -10.83 15.58 -4.60
C LYS A 134 -9.50 14.97 -4.16
N MET A 135 -8.75 14.46 -5.11
CA MET A 135 -7.36 14.07 -4.87
C MET A 135 -6.56 15.34 -4.58
N LEU A 136 -5.83 15.32 -3.49
CA LEU A 136 -4.87 16.37 -3.21
C LEU A 136 -3.61 16.05 -4.00
N ASP A 137 -3.29 16.88 -4.98
CA ASP A 137 -2.03 16.86 -5.75
C ASP A 137 -0.82 17.30 -4.90
N GLU A 138 -0.89 17.09 -3.60
CA GLU A 138 0.31 17.14 -2.82
C GLU A 138 1.14 15.93 -3.23
N ALA A 139 2.07 16.17 -4.14
CA ALA A 139 3.29 15.40 -4.16
C ALA A 139 3.85 15.48 -2.74
N VAL A 140 3.43 14.53 -1.91
CA VAL A 140 4.09 14.28 -0.63
C VAL A 140 5.45 13.78 -1.05
N SER A 141 6.36 14.72 -1.26
CA SER A 141 7.76 14.41 -1.11
C SER A 141 7.82 13.71 0.24
N PRO A 142 8.23 12.45 0.30
CA PRO A 142 8.51 11.86 1.58
C PRO A 142 9.56 12.77 2.18
N THR A 143 9.16 13.60 3.12
CA THR A 143 10.10 14.16 4.05
C THR A 143 10.56 12.95 4.85
N VAL A 144 11.44 12.20 4.24
CA VAL A 144 12.38 11.39 4.97
C VAL A 144 13.13 12.43 5.77
N ALA A 145 12.64 12.67 6.96
CA ALA A 145 13.44 13.37 7.96
C ALA A 145 14.75 12.60 7.96
N PRO A 146 15.86 13.24 7.60
CA PRO A 146 17.13 12.56 7.67
C PRO A 146 17.25 12.09 9.10
N ARG A 147 17.55 10.84 9.27
CA ARG A 147 17.91 10.29 10.58
C ARG A 147 19.13 11.04 11.07
N ARG A 148 18.90 12.15 11.70
CA ARG A 148 19.93 12.91 12.41
C ARG A 148 20.37 12.26 13.70
N ALA A 149 19.92 11.06 13.98
CA ALA A 149 20.26 10.37 15.21
C ALA A 149 21.66 9.72 15.20
N GLU A 150 22.27 9.53 14.04
CA GLU A 150 23.58 8.86 14.01
C GLU A 150 24.78 9.80 13.91
N ALA A 151 24.59 11.05 13.57
CA ALA A 151 25.69 11.99 13.50
C ALA A 151 26.13 12.57 14.85
N SER A 152 25.31 12.45 15.88
CA SER A 152 25.65 13.01 17.19
C SER A 152 26.43 12.07 18.12
N LEU A 153 26.57 10.80 17.75
CA LEU A 153 27.30 9.82 18.56
C LEU A 153 28.80 9.79 18.26
N LEU A 154 29.25 10.46 17.21
CA LEU A 154 30.67 10.51 16.85
C LEU A 154 31.39 11.79 17.29
N GLN A 155 30.70 12.73 17.93
CA GLN A 155 31.33 13.98 18.37
C GLN A 155 31.60 14.07 19.87
N ASN A 156 31.29 13.07 20.65
CA ASN A 156 31.67 13.00 22.03
C ASN A 156 32.90 12.13 22.23
N ASN A 157 33.98 12.53 21.62
CA ASN A 157 35.28 12.17 22.14
C ASN A 157 35.72 13.26 23.10
N PRO A 158 35.58 13.06 24.37
CA PRO A 158 36.30 13.92 25.29
C PRO A 158 37.76 13.60 25.15
N SER A 159 38.47 14.41 24.41
CA SER A 159 39.89 14.52 24.60
C SER A 159 40.08 14.98 26.03
N SER A 160 40.12 14.04 26.93
CA SER A 160 40.62 14.24 28.27
C SER A 160 42.10 14.48 28.16
N ALA A 161 42.43 15.72 28.03
CA ALA A 161 43.79 16.13 28.32
C ALA A 161 44.01 15.80 29.79
N VAL A 162 44.69 14.72 30.02
CA VAL A 162 45.30 14.44 31.32
C VAL A 162 46.40 15.45 31.47
N LYS A 163 46.14 16.48 32.20
CA LYS A 163 47.17 17.30 32.80
C LYS A 163 47.83 16.45 33.88
N ALA A 164 48.98 15.95 33.55
CA ALA A 164 49.88 15.47 34.55
C ALA A 164 50.27 16.64 35.42
N ASP A 165 49.80 16.64 36.64
CA ASP A 165 50.30 17.51 37.71
C ASP A 165 51.65 16.98 38.11
N ARG A 166 52.66 17.73 37.79
CA ARG A 166 53.99 17.57 38.37
C ARG A 166 54.08 18.46 39.57
N GLY A 167 53.76 17.95 40.68
CA GLY A 167 54.24 18.50 41.93
C GLY A 167 55.70 18.20 42.10
N ALA A 168 56.49 19.21 41.99
CA ALA A 168 57.88 19.16 42.35
C ALA A 168 58.05 19.50 43.80
N VAL A 169 58.83 18.70 44.51
CA VAL A 169 59.94 19.11 45.32
C VAL A 169 60.80 17.92 45.57
#